data_49f6d7afc6659f20611affc16ef888ce
#
_entry.id   49f6d7afc6659f20611affc16ef888ce
#
_cell.length_a   1.000
_cell.length_b   1.000
_cell.length_c   1.000
_cell.angle_alpha   90.00
_cell.angle_beta   90.00
_cell.angle_gamma   90.00
#
_symmetry.space_group_name_H-M   'P 1'
#
loop_
_entity.id
_entity.type
_entity.pdbx_description
1 polymer ?
#
loop_
_entity_poly.entity_id
_entity_poly.type
_entity_poly.pdbx_seq_one_letter_code
_entity_poly.pdbx_strand_id
1 'polypeptide(L)' 'MDNGKPLTIALAVDVALVVDHFRYYAGMATKIHGETIDISVPYAPSAEFLDFTLREPMGVVGQIIPWNFPLLMVA' A
#
# COMPACT_ATOMS: atom_id res chain seq x y z
N MET A 1 7.18 25.28 -16.59
CA MET A 1 6.80 24.11 -15.77
C MET A 1 5.55 23.54 -16.37
N ASP A 2 5.50 22.24 -16.58
CA ASP A 2 4.48 21.60 -17.44
C ASP A 2 3.06 21.63 -16.88
N ASN A 3 2.89 21.71 -15.55
CA ASN A 3 1.57 21.76 -14.92
C ASN A 3 1.21 23.12 -14.27
N GLY A 4 2.05 24.13 -14.42
CA GLY A 4 1.82 25.48 -13.88
C GLY A 4 1.92 25.61 -12.34
N LYS A 5 2.29 24.56 -11.61
CA LYS A 5 2.44 24.60 -10.16
C LYS A 5 3.68 25.42 -9.75
N PRO A 6 3.57 26.36 -8.78
CA PRO A 6 4.73 27.10 -8.28
C PRO A 6 5.81 26.18 -7.69
N LEU A 7 7.09 26.50 -7.94
CA LEU A 7 8.22 25.71 -7.46
C LEU A 7 8.23 25.57 -5.94
N THR A 8 7.91 26.62 -5.22
CA THR A 8 7.84 26.63 -3.74
C THR A 8 6.82 25.62 -3.21
N ILE A 9 5.66 25.53 -3.85
CA ILE A 9 4.61 24.57 -3.48
C ILE A 9 5.05 23.16 -3.85
N ALA A 10 5.62 22.96 -5.05
CA ALA A 10 6.10 21.65 -5.46
C ALA A 10 7.16 21.09 -4.50
N LEU A 11 8.08 21.91 -4.01
CA LEU A 11 9.10 21.50 -3.04
C LEU A 11 8.52 21.27 -1.63
N ALA A 12 7.74 22.24 -1.14
CA ALA A 12 7.26 22.22 0.24
C ALA A 12 6.13 21.23 0.48
N VAL A 13 5.37 20.87 -0.54
CA VAL A 13 4.22 19.96 -0.43
C VAL A 13 4.47 18.67 -1.18
N ASP A 14 4.59 18.72 -2.52
CA ASP A 14 4.64 17.51 -3.33
C ASP A 14 5.85 16.64 -2.99
N VAL A 15 7.05 17.20 -2.97
CA VAL A 15 8.28 16.46 -2.67
C VAL A 15 8.31 16.01 -1.21
N ALA A 16 7.90 16.87 -0.29
CA ALA A 16 7.86 16.55 1.14
C ALA A 16 6.92 15.37 1.42
N LEU A 17 5.73 15.36 0.84
CA LEU A 17 4.76 14.28 0.98
C LEU A 17 5.27 12.96 0.38
N VAL A 18 5.95 12.99 -0.75
CA VAL A 18 6.55 11.80 -1.36
C VAL A 18 7.62 11.21 -0.45
N VAL A 19 8.50 12.03 0.09
CA VAL A 19 9.55 11.57 1.02
C VAL A 19 8.93 10.94 2.27
N ASP A 20 7.90 11.58 2.83
CA ASP A 20 7.18 11.07 4.00
C ASP A 20 6.49 9.74 3.69
N HIS A 21 5.85 9.63 2.53
CA HIS A 21 5.19 8.43 2.06
C HIS A 21 6.16 7.23 1.99
N PHE A 22 7.30 7.41 1.33
CA PHE A 22 8.32 6.35 1.28
C PHE A 22 8.87 5.98 2.65
N ARG A 23 9.09 6.95 3.54
CA ARG A 23 9.54 6.69 4.92
C ARG A 23 8.50 5.89 5.71
N TYR A 24 7.23 6.25 5.59
CA TYR A 24 6.13 5.53 6.24
C TYR A 24 6.09 4.07 5.78
N TYR A 25 6.08 3.82 4.48
CA TYR A 25 6.01 2.46 3.95
C TYR A 25 7.30 1.66 4.12
N ALA A 26 8.46 2.30 4.17
CA ALA A 26 9.69 1.62 4.58
C ALA A 26 9.57 1.05 6.00
N GLY A 27 8.93 1.77 6.92
CA GLY A 27 8.61 1.27 8.25
C GLY A 27 7.58 0.12 8.27
N MET A 28 6.77 -0.02 7.23
CA MET A 28 5.79 -1.10 7.09
C MET A 28 6.39 -2.42 6.57
N ALA A 29 7.61 -2.42 6.04
CA ALA A 29 8.23 -3.60 5.44
C ALA A 29 8.31 -4.81 6.40
N THR A 30 8.47 -4.56 7.71
CA THR A 30 8.49 -5.59 8.75
C THR A 30 7.14 -5.83 9.42
N LYS A 31 6.08 -5.19 8.94
CA LYS A 31 4.73 -5.22 9.53
C LYS A 31 3.69 -5.82 8.57
N ILE A 32 4.14 -6.50 7.53
CA ILE A 32 3.29 -7.23 6.61
C ILE A 32 2.92 -8.55 7.28
N HIS A 33 1.68 -8.68 7.71
CA HIS A 33 1.17 -9.87 8.38
C HIS A 33 -0.20 -10.26 7.81
N GLY A 34 -0.59 -11.49 8.06
CA GLY A 34 -1.91 -12.03 7.73
C GLY A 34 -2.75 -12.22 8.99
N GLU A 35 -3.85 -12.91 8.82
CA GLU A 35 -4.81 -13.25 9.87
C GLU A 35 -4.98 -14.77 9.92
N THR A 36 -5.28 -15.30 11.08
CA THR A 36 -5.82 -16.65 11.26
C THR A 36 -7.33 -16.57 11.39
N ILE A 37 -8.04 -17.48 10.74
CA ILE A 37 -9.51 -17.47 10.68
C ILE A 37 -10.01 -18.78 11.28
N ASP A 38 -10.86 -18.70 12.30
CA ASP A 38 -11.52 -19.85 12.86
C ASP A 38 -12.62 -20.33 11.93
N ILE A 39 -12.47 -21.56 11.44
CA ILE A 39 -13.48 -22.19 10.59
C ILE A 39 -13.97 -23.49 11.17
N SER A 40 -15.22 -23.81 10.91
CA SER A 40 -15.83 -25.12 11.19
C SER A 40 -16.65 -25.56 10.00
N VAL A 41 -16.75 -26.90 9.83
CA VAL A 41 -17.58 -27.48 8.77
C VAL A 41 -18.61 -28.42 9.38
N PRO A 42 -19.90 -28.35 8.99
CA PRO A 42 -20.97 -29.12 9.61
C PRO A 42 -20.80 -30.64 9.54
N TYR A 43 -20.12 -31.11 8.50
CA TYR A 43 -19.90 -32.55 8.30
C TYR A 43 -18.66 -33.12 9.04
N ALA A 44 -17.88 -32.24 9.68
CA ALA A 44 -16.71 -32.63 10.48
C ALA A 44 -16.60 -31.76 11.73
N PRO A 45 -17.56 -31.85 12.67
CA PRO A 45 -17.67 -30.92 13.80
C PRO A 45 -16.53 -31.07 14.85
N SER A 46 -15.81 -32.19 14.81
CA SER A 46 -14.67 -32.43 15.71
C SER A 46 -13.30 -32.23 15.04
N ALA A 47 -13.28 -31.82 13.78
CA ALA A 47 -12.03 -31.56 13.06
C ALA A 47 -11.49 -30.19 13.45
N GLU A 48 -10.19 -30.12 13.64
CA GLU A 48 -9.46 -28.87 13.80
C GLU A 48 -8.92 -28.42 12.45
N PHE A 49 -9.13 -27.16 12.12
CA PHE A 49 -8.67 -26.55 10.89
C PHE A 49 -7.69 -25.43 11.18
N LEU A 50 -6.69 -25.25 10.33
CA LEU A 50 -5.83 -24.08 10.29
C LEU A 50 -6.10 -23.34 8.99
N ASP A 51 -6.72 -22.19 9.11
CA ASP A 51 -6.94 -21.25 7.99
C ASP A 51 -6.23 -19.93 8.27
N PHE A 52 -5.53 -19.43 7.28
CA PHE A 52 -4.79 -18.16 7.42
C PHE A 52 -4.66 -17.45 6.09
N THR A 53 -4.54 -16.13 6.16
CA THR A 53 -4.26 -15.29 4.99
C THR A 53 -2.76 -15.07 4.83
N LEU A 54 -2.30 -15.08 3.59
CA LEU A 54 -0.92 -14.76 3.22
C LEU A 54 -0.92 -13.56 2.29
N ARG A 55 -0.11 -12.55 2.59
CA ARG A 55 0.06 -11.39 1.72
C ARG A 55 1.16 -11.66 0.71
N GLU A 56 0.84 -11.50 -0.57
CA GLU A 56 1.78 -11.70 -1.67
C GLU A 56 1.89 -10.44 -2.53
N PRO A 57 3.05 -10.21 -3.19
CA PRO A 57 3.19 -9.09 -4.13
C PRO A 57 2.23 -9.23 -5.31
N MET A 58 1.61 -8.12 -5.70
CA MET A 58 0.78 -8.06 -6.92
C MET A 58 1.59 -8.18 -8.22
N GLY A 59 2.90 -7.98 -8.15
CA GLY A 59 3.78 -7.95 -9.31
C GLY A 59 3.86 -6.56 -9.95
N VAL A 60 3.91 -6.52 -11.28
CA VAL A 60 4.02 -5.26 -12.03
C VAL A 60 2.64 -4.62 -12.14
N VAL A 61 2.56 -3.34 -11.79
CA VAL A 61 1.32 -2.55 -11.81
C VAL A 61 1.47 -1.36 -12.74
N GLY A 62 0.51 -1.15 -13.63
CA GLY A 62 0.40 0.06 -14.43
C GLY A 62 -0.43 1.11 -13.70
N GLN A 63 0.04 2.36 -13.69
CA GLN A 63 -0.65 3.46 -13.03
C GLN A 63 -1.02 4.55 -14.04
N ILE A 64 -2.28 4.98 -14.03
CA ILE A 64 -2.75 6.19 -14.72
C ILE A 64 -3.11 7.19 -13.64
N ILE A 65 -2.24 8.18 -13.47
CA ILE A 65 -2.30 9.12 -12.34
C ILE A 65 -2.83 10.49 -12.76
N PRO A 66 -3.47 11.24 -11.84
CA PRO A 66 -3.89 12.61 -12.10
C PRO A 66 -2.69 13.57 -12.19
N TRP A 67 -2.82 14.60 -13.00
CA TRP A 67 -1.77 15.56 -13.29
C TRP A 67 -1.46 16.56 -12.16
N ASN A 68 -2.37 16.73 -11.21
CA ASN A 68 -2.25 17.77 -10.16
C ASN A 68 -1.24 17.40 -9.04
N PHE A 69 -1.03 16.13 -8.76
CA PHE A 69 -0.02 15.62 -7.81
C PHE A 69 0.74 14.41 -8.40
N PRO A 70 1.35 14.54 -9.58
CA PRO A 70 1.85 13.38 -10.31
C PRO A 70 2.92 12.60 -9.53
N LEU A 71 3.86 13.28 -8.90
CA LEU A 71 4.93 12.63 -8.15
C LEU A 71 4.40 11.89 -6.91
N LEU A 72 3.47 12.48 -6.19
CA LEU A 72 2.87 11.85 -5.01
C LEU A 72 2.03 10.62 -5.37
N MET A 73 1.31 10.68 -6.50
CA MET A 73 0.45 9.57 -6.92
C MET A 73 1.23 8.38 -7.48
N VAL A 74 2.47 8.59 -7.90
CA VAL A 74 3.39 7.51 -8.33
C VAL A 74 4.04 6.83 -7.13
N ALA A 75 4.27 7.55 -6.06
CA ALA A 75 4.89 7.03 -4.84
C ALA A 75 3.92 6.20 -4.01
#